data_a927e703a45668060a08d7c4b46d0b95
#
_entry.id   a927e703a45668060a08d7c4b46d0b95
#
_cell.length_a   1.000
_cell.length_b   1.000
_cell.length_c   1.000
_cell.angle_alpha   90.00
_cell.angle_beta   90.00
_cell.angle_gamma   90.00
#
_symmetry.space_group_name_H-M   'P 1'
#
loop_
_entity.id
_entity.type
_entity.pdbx_description
1 polymer ?
#
loop_
_entity_poly.entity_id
_entity_poly.type
_entity_poly.pdbx_seq_one_letter_code
_entity_poly.pdbx_strand_id
1 'polypeptide(L)'
;MPIDLGRLTHPLRLARGSYHEGRGKGCAMNVISCINGDTKITDFPDCSARPLARMVQRCNDILAGSDGFLSPENSGLVLDLGWQTIGTASVPDSVKWQWLHDILVDPARGVVRHARPDGEAAIRRVAELCGRQARGDAVSDQEWRKARTAAAA
;
A
#
# COMPACT_ATOMS: atom_id res chain seq x y z
N MET A 1 16.07 -1.18 -14.15
CA MET A 1 15.58 -0.69 -15.46
C MET A 1 15.44 0.82 -15.39
N PRO A 2 15.80 1.56 -16.45
CA PRO A 2 15.49 2.99 -16.49
C PRO A 2 13.98 3.19 -16.60
N ILE A 3 13.45 4.14 -15.83
CA ILE A 3 12.05 4.52 -15.87
C ILE A 3 11.76 5.26 -17.17
N ASP A 4 10.75 4.82 -17.90
CA ASP A 4 10.35 5.42 -19.18
C ASP A 4 9.19 6.42 -18.98
N LEU A 5 9.55 7.69 -18.77
CA LEU A 5 8.58 8.78 -18.63
C LEU A 5 7.87 9.10 -19.96
N GLY A 6 8.41 8.69 -21.10
CA GLY A 6 7.77 8.88 -22.41
C GLY A 6 6.45 8.13 -22.56
N ARG A 7 6.18 7.16 -21.67
CA ARG A 7 4.91 6.43 -21.63
C ARG A 7 3.75 7.24 -21.00
N LEU A 8 4.03 8.38 -20.36
CA LEU A 8 3.04 9.31 -19.85
C LEU A 8 2.58 10.25 -20.97
N THR A 9 1.64 9.85 -21.76
CA THR A 9 1.21 10.59 -22.96
C THR A 9 0.05 11.57 -22.70
N HIS A 10 -0.51 11.60 -21.48
CA HIS A 10 -1.66 12.44 -21.11
C HIS A 10 -1.49 13.06 -19.73
N PRO A 11 -2.17 14.21 -19.43
CA PRO A 11 -2.18 14.78 -18.11
C PRO A 11 -2.66 13.77 -17.08
N LEU A 12 -1.86 13.55 -16.04
CA LEU A 12 -2.11 12.53 -15.04
C LEU A 12 -3.22 13.00 -14.10
N ARG A 13 -4.37 12.38 -14.17
CA ARG A 13 -5.46 12.54 -13.20
C ARG A 13 -5.68 11.22 -12.49
N LEU A 14 -5.18 11.11 -11.26
CA LEU A 14 -5.36 9.90 -10.46
C LEU A 14 -6.82 9.76 -10.01
N ALA A 15 -7.27 8.51 -9.93
CA ALA A 15 -8.62 8.17 -9.53
C ALA A 15 -8.60 7.02 -8.51
N ARG A 16 -9.71 6.90 -7.77
CA ARG A 16 -9.99 5.76 -6.89
C ARG A 16 -10.14 4.48 -7.70
N GLY A 17 -9.66 3.36 -7.12
CA GLY A 17 -9.83 2.03 -7.66
C GLY A 17 -8.74 1.62 -8.63
N SER A 18 -8.89 0.39 -9.15
CA SER A 18 -7.92 -0.23 -10.03
C SER A 18 -8.08 0.23 -11.48
N TYR A 19 -6.97 0.14 -12.23
CA TYR A 19 -6.97 0.41 -13.66
C TYR A 19 -7.87 -0.57 -14.40
N HIS A 20 -8.63 0.00 -15.36
CA HIS A 20 -9.34 -0.75 -16.39
C HIS A 20 -8.95 -0.20 -17.75
N GLU A 21 -8.51 -1.05 -18.63
CA GLU A 21 -8.09 -0.69 -19.98
C GLU A 21 -9.19 0.12 -20.71
N GLY A 22 -8.79 1.19 -21.39
CA GLY A 22 -9.70 2.07 -22.12
C GLY A 22 -10.49 3.08 -21.29
N ARG A 23 -10.44 3.07 -19.95
CA ARG A 23 -11.18 4.02 -19.11
C ARG A 23 -10.41 5.28 -18.73
N GLY A 24 -9.12 5.36 -19.04
CA GLY A 24 -8.28 6.52 -18.72
C GLY A 24 -8.20 6.88 -17.24
N LYS A 25 -8.52 5.92 -16.35
CA LYS A 25 -8.53 6.10 -14.90
C LYS A 25 -7.63 5.06 -14.25
N GLY A 26 -6.82 5.48 -13.30
CA GLY A 26 -5.96 4.59 -12.53
C GLY A 26 -5.44 5.25 -11.28
N CYS A 27 -4.98 4.43 -10.33
CA CYS A 27 -4.32 4.87 -9.12
C CYS A 27 -2.82 5.12 -9.36
N ALA A 28 -2.13 5.69 -8.36
CA ALA A 28 -0.69 5.94 -8.46
C ALA A 28 0.10 4.67 -8.83
N MET A 29 -0.25 3.51 -8.27
CA MET A 29 0.47 2.26 -8.55
C MET A 29 0.30 1.79 -10.01
N ASN A 30 -0.82 2.11 -10.66
CA ASN A 30 -0.97 1.84 -12.09
C ASN A 30 -0.03 2.70 -12.94
N VAL A 31 0.23 3.93 -12.51
CA VAL A 31 1.24 4.80 -13.16
C VAL A 31 2.63 4.20 -12.99
N ILE A 32 2.98 3.79 -11.75
CA ILE A 32 4.27 3.11 -11.50
C ILE A 32 4.40 1.85 -12.34
N SER A 33 3.37 1.01 -12.43
CA SER A 33 3.35 -0.18 -13.29
C SER A 33 3.59 0.17 -14.76
N CYS A 34 2.92 1.22 -15.25
CA CYS A 34 3.08 1.68 -16.64
C CYS A 34 4.51 2.13 -16.94
N ILE A 35 5.09 3.00 -16.10
CA ILE A 35 6.44 3.52 -16.31
C ILE A 35 7.54 2.47 -16.04
N ASN A 36 7.25 1.45 -15.18
CA ASN A 36 8.14 0.31 -14.98
C ASN A 36 8.22 -0.60 -16.22
N GLY A 37 7.25 -0.50 -17.11
CA GLY A 37 7.20 -1.33 -18.32
C GLY A 37 6.59 -2.71 -18.08
N ASP A 38 5.77 -2.87 -17.05
CA ASP A 38 5.03 -4.10 -16.80
C ASP A 38 4.19 -4.48 -18.03
N THR A 39 4.15 -5.74 -18.36
CA THR A 39 3.41 -6.25 -19.53
C THR A 39 1.92 -5.99 -19.42
N LYS A 40 1.41 -6.00 -18.18
CA LYS A 40 0.04 -5.68 -17.83
C LYS A 40 0.03 -4.64 -16.72
N ILE A 41 -0.68 -3.53 -16.93
CA ILE A 41 -0.84 -2.51 -15.89
C ILE A 41 -1.62 -3.09 -14.70
N THR A 42 -1.07 -2.93 -13.52
CA THR A 42 -1.57 -3.54 -12.29
C THR A 42 -1.44 -2.59 -11.09
N ASP A 43 -2.19 -2.87 -10.02
CA ASP A 43 -2.06 -2.19 -8.73
C ASP A 43 -0.82 -2.66 -7.93
N PHE A 44 -0.15 -3.70 -8.43
CA PHE A 44 1.02 -4.34 -7.80
C PHE A 44 2.16 -4.45 -8.79
N PRO A 45 2.85 -3.34 -9.10
CA PRO A 45 3.99 -3.35 -10.04
C PRO A 45 5.07 -4.34 -9.64
N ASP A 46 5.71 -4.96 -10.63
CA ASP A 46 6.78 -5.93 -10.40
C ASP A 46 8.01 -5.33 -9.71
N CYS A 47 8.15 -4.01 -9.73
CA CYS A 47 9.25 -3.30 -9.06
C CYS A 47 8.99 -2.99 -7.57
N SER A 48 7.79 -3.22 -7.06
CA SER A 48 7.37 -2.78 -5.72
C SER A 48 6.98 -3.95 -4.82
N ALA A 49 7.39 -3.88 -3.54
CA ALA A 49 6.92 -4.82 -2.53
C ALA A 49 5.40 -4.71 -2.37
N ARG A 50 4.71 -5.84 -2.42
CA ARG A 50 3.25 -5.90 -2.40
C ARG A 50 2.58 -5.19 -1.23
N PRO A 51 3.09 -5.27 0.02
CA PRO A 51 2.52 -4.51 1.15
C PRO A 51 2.60 -3.00 0.97
N LEU A 52 3.72 -2.49 0.43
CA LEU A 52 3.91 -1.07 0.16
C LEU A 52 2.97 -0.59 -0.94
N ALA A 53 2.89 -1.32 -2.06
CA ALA A 53 1.95 -1.02 -3.15
C ALA A 53 0.51 -0.98 -2.64
N ARG A 54 0.11 -1.91 -1.77
CA ARG A 54 -1.23 -1.93 -1.17
C ARG A 54 -1.49 -0.72 -0.28
N MET A 55 -0.51 -0.27 0.48
CA MET A 55 -0.64 0.94 1.29
C MET A 55 -0.81 2.18 0.42
N VAL A 56 0.01 2.35 -0.62
CA VAL A 56 -0.12 3.47 -1.56
C VAL A 56 -1.50 3.48 -2.24
N GLN A 57 -1.97 2.33 -2.71
CA GLN A 57 -3.32 2.19 -3.27
C GLN A 57 -4.38 2.63 -2.27
N ARG A 58 -4.26 2.24 -1.00
CA ARG A 58 -5.20 2.63 0.05
C ARG A 58 -5.18 4.13 0.32
N CYS A 59 -4.00 4.75 0.36
CA CYS A 59 -3.87 6.21 0.47
C CYS A 59 -4.54 6.92 -0.72
N ASN A 60 -4.31 6.42 -1.93
CA ASN A 60 -4.95 6.92 -3.15
C ASN A 60 -6.48 6.91 -3.02
N ASP A 61 -7.06 5.80 -2.57
CA ASP A 61 -8.50 5.64 -2.45
C ASP A 61 -9.12 6.54 -1.37
N ILE A 62 -8.42 6.73 -0.25
CA ILE A 62 -8.88 7.58 0.86
C ILE A 62 -8.83 9.07 0.47
N LEU A 63 -7.82 9.48 -0.29
CA LEU A 63 -7.61 10.87 -0.69
C LEU A 63 -8.42 11.29 -1.91
N ALA A 64 -9.13 10.35 -2.54
CA ALA A 64 -10.04 10.67 -3.64
C ALA A 64 -11.29 11.40 -3.15
N GLY A 65 -11.67 12.43 -3.88
CA GLY A 65 -12.90 13.20 -3.62
C GLY A 65 -14.18 12.40 -3.91
N SER A 66 -15.32 13.05 -3.72
CA SER A 66 -16.65 12.47 -3.97
C SER A 66 -16.87 12.13 -5.45
N ASP A 67 -16.18 12.80 -6.36
CA ASP A 67 -16.18 12.54 -7.80
C ASP A 67 -15.31 11.32 -8.19
N GLY A 68 -14.63 10.71 -7.22
CA GLY A 68 -13.75 9.57 -7.42
C GLY A 68 -12.34 9.93 -7.92
N PHE A 69 -11.99 11.21 -8.01
CA PHE A 69 -10.69 11.67 -8.45
C PHE A 69 -9.92 12.36 -7.32
N LEU A 70 -8.59 12.34 -7.44
CA LEU A 70 -7.71 13.08 -6.53
C LEU A 70 -7.55 14.53 -7.00
N SER A 71 -7.35 15.45 -6.04
CA SER A 71 -6.87 16.79 -6.36
C SER A 71 -5.44 16.73 -6.93
N PRO A 72 -4.95 17.78 -7.61
CA PRO A 72 -3.56 17.84 -8.08
C PRO A 72 -2.54 17.61 -6.96
N GLU A 73 -2.75 18.22 -5.79
CA GLU A 73 -1.86 18.08 -4.61
C GLU A 73 -1.84 16.63 -4.11
N ASN A 74 -3.02 16.02 -3.93
CA ASN A 74 -3.15 14.64 -3.50
C ASN A 74 -2.58 13.66 -4.54
N SER A 75 -2.76 13.95 -5.83
CA SER A 75 -2.15 13.18 -6.91
C SER A 75 -0.63 13.20 -6.84
N GLY A 76 -0.03 14.38 -6.61
CA GLY A 76 1.41 14.52 -6.41
C GLY A 76 1.91 13.74 -5.20
N LEU A 77 1.23 13.88 -4.06
CA LEU A 77 1.58 13.16 -2.83
C LEU A 77 1.56 11.63 -3.01
N VAL A 78 0.49 11.09 -3.58
CA VAL A 78 0.35 9.63 -3.72
C VAL A 78 1.29 9.07 -4.78
N LEU A 79 1.58 9.85 -5.83
CA LEU A 79 2.60 9.50 -6.82
C LEU A 79 3.99 9.44 -6.21
N ASP A 80 4.35 10.41 -5.37
CA ASP A 80 5.63 10.41 -4.67
C ASP A 80 5.76 9.18 -3.76
N LEU A 81 4.71 8.86 -2.99
CA LEU A 81 4.65 7.63 -2.21
C LEU A 81 4.85 6.37 -3.09
N GLY A 82 4.18 6.30 -4.23
CA GLY A 82 4.33 5.19 -5.18
C GLY A 82 5.76 5.10 -5.72
N TRP A 83 6.36 6.22 -6.04
CA TRP A 83 7.74 6.30 -6.50
C TRP A 83 8.75 5.74 -5.50
N GLN A 84 8.56 6.04 -4.21
CA GLN A 84 9.41 5.53 -3.14
C GLN A 84 9.32 4.01 -2.95
N THR A 85 8.32 3.34 -3.53
CA THR A 85 8.22 1.87 -3.48
C THR A 85 9.06 1.16 -4.55
N ILE A 86 9.57 1.88 -5.54
CA ILE A 86 10.35 1.29 -6.64
C ILE A 86 11.64 0.65 -6.10
N GLY A 87 11.96 -0.55 -6.58
CA GLY A 87 13.13 -1.32 -6.17
C GLY A 87 12.94 -2.13 -4.89
N THR A 88 11.76 -2.09 -4.27
CA THR A 88 11.50 -2.83 -3.01
C THR A 88 10.97 -4.26 -3.23
N ALA A 89 10.73 -4.69 -4.46
CA ALA A 89 10.18 -6.01 -4.77
C ALA A 89 11.00 -7.17 -4.19
N SER A 90 12.34 -7.06 -4.26
CA SER A 90 13.29 -8.08 -3.80
C SER A 90 13.61 -8.03 -2.30
N VAL A 91 13.01 -7.11 -1.55
CA VAL A 91 13.24 -7.02 -0.10
C VAL A 91 12.74 -8.31 0.58
N PRO A 92 13.54 -8.92 1.50
CA PRO A 92 13.15 -10.14 2.20
C PRO A 92 11.81 -10.01 2.94
N ASP A 93 11.03 -11.10 3.00
CA ASP A 93 9.73 -11.09 3.66
C ASP A 93 9.83 -10.74 5.15
N SER A 94 10.91 -11.14 5.82
CA SER A 94 11.17 -10.74 7.22
C SER A 94 11.19 -9.23 7.40
N VAL A 95 11.82 -8.50 6.47
CA VAL A 95 11.87 -7.02 6.49
C VAL A 95 10.49 -6.42 6.21
N LYS A 96 9.73 -6.99 5.28
CA LYS A 96 8.35 -6.56 4.99
C LYS A 96 7.45 -6.74 6.21
N TRP A 97 7.56 -7.86 6.91
CA TRP A 97 6.80 -8.13 8.12
C TRP A 97 7.22 -7.23 9.29
N GLN A 98 8.52 -6.97 9.45
CA GLN A 98 9.02 -6.01 10.44
C GLN A 98 8.50 -4.60 10.16
N TRP A 99 8.53 -4.16 8.92
CA TRP A 99 7.97 -2.86 8.52
C TRP A 99 6.47 -2.76 8.84
N LEU A 100 5.69 -3.82 8.56
CA LEU A 100 4.27 -3.86 8.91
C LEU A 100 4.03 -3.80 10.42
N HIS A 101 4.86 -4.49 11.21
CA HIS A 101 4.84 -4.37 12.66
C HIS A 101 5.08 -2.92 13.10
N ASP A 102 6.15 -2.31 12.63
CA ASP A 102 6.58 -0.98 13.07
C ASP A 102 5.56 0.12 12.69
N ILE A 103 5.00 0.08 11.49
CA ILE A 103 3.95 1.05 11.09
C ILE A 103 2.70 0.97 11.97
N LEU A 104 2.45 -0.18 12.58
CA LEU A 104 1.32 -0.35 13.50
C LEU A 104 1.61 0.17 14.89
N VAL A 105 2.80 -0.11 15.46
CA VAL A 105 3.06 0.08 16.89
C VAL A 105 4.26 0.95 17.23
N ASP A 106 4.94 1.54 16.26
CA ASP A 106 6.03 2.49 16.54
C ASP A 106 5.54 3.60 17.50
N PRO A 107 6.25 3.86 18.63
CA PRO A 107 5.78 4.81 19.65
C PRO A 107 5.71 6.25 19.14
N ALA A 108 6.49 6.60 18.10
CA ALA A 108 6.53 7.94 17.55
C ALA A 108 5.59 8.15 16.36
N ARG A 109 5.36 7.12 15.52
CA ARG A 109 4.66 7.23 14.22
C ARG A 109 3.60 6.16 13.99
N GLY A 110 3.51 5.16 14.86
CA GLY A 110 2.62 4.02 14.67
C GLY A 110 1.13 4.38 14.69
N VAL A 111 0.36 3.63 13.94
CA VAL A 111 -1.11 3.77 13.83
C VAL A 111 -1.80 3.68 15.19
N VAL A 112 -1.27 2.87 16.11
CA VAL A 112 -1.80 2.66 17.46
C VAL A 112 -1.99 3.96 18.24
N ARG A 113 -1.20 4.99 17.97
CA ARG A 113 -1.32 6.31 18.62
C ARG A 113 -2.62 7.05 18.32
N HIS A 114 -3.26 6.70 17.23
CA HIS A 114 -4.51 7.30 16.76
C HIS A 114 -5.72 6.38 17.00
N ALA A 115 -5.48 5.22 17.62
CA ALA A 115 -6.53 4.26 17.90
C ALA A 115 -7.40 4.72 19.08
N ARG A 116 -8.69 4.43 18.99
CA ARG A 116 -9.56 4.46 20.17
C ARG A 116 -9.23 3.24 21.05
N PRO A 117 -9.57 3.27 22.35
CA PRO A 117 -9.25 2.18 23.28
C PRO A 117 -9.72 0.80 22.81
N ASP A 118 -10.87 0.72 22.17
CA ASP A 118 -11.45 -0.51 21.61
C ASP A 118 -10.66 -1.04 20.40
N GLY A 119 -10.09 -0.16 19.60
CA GLY A 119 -9.26 -0.52 18.43
C GLY A 119 -7.80 -0.83 18.76
N GLU A 120 -7.26 -0.32 19.87
CA GLU A 120 -5.87 -0.48 20.23
C GLU A 120 -5.47 -1.96 20.37
N ALA A 121 -6.26 -2.75 21.08
CA ALA A 121 -6.01 -4.17 21.29
C ALA A 121 -5.95 -4.95 19.96
N ALA A 122 -6.84 -4.63 19.03
CA ALA A 122 -6.86 -5.23 17.71
C ALA A 122 -5.59 -4.89 16.90
N ILE A 123 -5.17 -3.62 16.91
CA ILE A 123 -3.95 -3.18 16.22
C ILE A 123 -2.72 -3.89 16.81
N ARG A 124 -2.59 -3.94 18.13
CA ARG A 124 -1.49 -4.63 18.80
C ARG A 124 -1.46 -6.13 18.51
N ARG A 125 -2.63 -6.76 18.43
CA ARG A 125 -2.73 -8.18 18.04
C ARG A 125 -2.23 -8.42 16.62
N VAL A 126 -2.61 -7.59 15.66
CA VAL A 126 -2.10 -7.69 14.28
C VAL A 126 -0.58 -7.45 14.24
N ALA A 127 -0.08 -6.45 14.96
CA ALA A 127 1.34 -6.16 15.04
C ALA A 127 2.14 -7.33 15.62
N GLU A 128 1.63 -7.98 16.68
CA GLU A 128 2.25 -9.19 17.25
C GLU A 128 2.42 -10.31 16.21
N LEU A 129 1.37 -10.56 15.40
CA LEU A 129 1.44 -11.57 14.33
C LEU A 129 2.47 -11.18 13.27
N CYS A 130 2.53 -9.90 12.88
CA CYS A 130 3.55 -9.40 11.96
C CYS A 130 4.96 -9.58 12.54
N GLY A 131 5.18 -9.25 13.82
CA GLY A 131 6.47 -9.43 14.50
C GLY A 131 6.89 -10.89 14.58
N ARG A 132 5.97 -11.83 14.79
CA ARG A 132 6.23 -13.27 14.73
C ARG A 132 6.69 -13.70 13.35
N GLN A 133 5.98 -13.29 12.30
CA GLN A 133 6.36 -13.56 10.91
C GLN A 133 7.75 -12.97 10.57
N ALA A 134 8.06 -11.79 11.07
CA ALA A 134 9.37 -11.16 10.86
C ALA A 134 10.52 -11.99 11.44
N ARG A 135 10.28 -12.68 12.57
CA ARG A 135 11.26 -13.58 13.21
C ARG A 135 11.27 -14.99 12.61
N GLY A 136 10.41 -15.30 11.65
CA GLY A 136 10.28 -16.63 11.05
C GLY A 136 9.37 -17.60 11.83
N ASP A 137 8.64 -17.10 12.84
CA ASP A 137 7.67 -17.92 13.57
C ASP A 137 6.44 -18.21 12.72
N ALA A 138 5.95 -19.44 12.75
CA ALA A 138 4.73 -19.79 12.04
C ALA A 138 3.52 -19.07 12.65
N VAL A 139 2.70 -18.48 11.79
CA VAL A 139 1.39 -17.90 12.14
C VAL A 139 0.33 -18.57 11.27
N SER A 140 -0.66 -19.18 11.91
CA SER A 140 -1.70 -19.91 11.22
C SER A 140 -2.75 -18.97 10.58
N ASP A 141 -3.41 -19.46 9.52
CA ASP A 141 -4.55 -18.75 8.92
C ASP A 141 -5.68 -18.48 9.91
N GLN A 142 -5.85 -19.35 10.92
CA GLN A 142 -6.86 -19.16 11.95
C GLN A 142 -6.52 -17.94 12.84
N GLU A 143 -5.24 -17.74 13.20
CA GLU A 143 -4.81 -16.58 13.98
C GLU A 143 -5.04 -15.29 13.19
N TRP A 144 -4.70 -15.29 11.90
CA TRP A 144 -4.97 -14.14 11.02
C TRP A 144 -6.47 -13.85 10.88
N ARG A 145 -7.32 -14.88 10.73
CA ARG A 145 -8.78 -14.68 10.69
C ARG A 145 -9.32 -14.08 11.98
N LYS A 146 -8.89 -14.61 13.14
CA LYS A 146 -9.30 -14.07 14.45
C LYS A 146 -8.89 -12.60 14.62
N ALA A 147 -7.65 -12.26 14.27
CA ALA A 147 -7.18 -10.88 14.35
C ALA A 147 -7.98 -9.94 13.43
N ARG A 148 -8.31 -10.38 12.21
CA ARG A 148 -9.14 -9.62 11.28
C ARG A 148 -10.54 -9.37 11.81
N THR A 149 -11.18 -10.38 12.38
CA THR A 149 -12.53 -10.25 12.96
C THR A 149 -12.54 -9.27 14.13
N ALA A 150 -11.53 -9.33 14.99
CA ALA A 150 -11.39 -8.40 16.11
C ALA A 150 -11.13 -6.94 15.66
N ALA A 151 -10.52 -6.74 14.52
CA ALA A 151 -10.26 -5.41 13.96
C ALA A 151 -11.48 -4.82 13.22
N ALA A 152 -12.50 -5.63 12.93
CA ALA A 152 -13.71 -5.21 12.22
C ALA A 152 -14.91 -4.96 13.16
N ALA A 153 -14.77 -5.31 14.45
CA ALA A 153 -15.81 -5.13 15.49
C ALA A 153 -15.71 -3.74 16.14
#